data_e59c4bdd7eb17fccb6287546c9373ac4
#
_entry.id   e59c4bdd7eb17fccb6287546c9373ac4
#
_cell.length_a   1.000
_cell.length_b   1.000
_cell.length_c   1.000
_cell.angle_alpha   90.00
_cell.angle_beta   90.00
_cell.angle_gamma   90.00
#
_symmetry.space_group_name_H-M   'P 1'
#
loop_
_entity.id
_entity.type
_entity.pdbx_description
1 polymer ?
#
loop_
_entity_poly.entity_id
_entity_poly.type
_entity_poly.pdbx_seq_one_letter_code
_entity_poly.pdbx_strand_id
1 'polypeptide(L)'
;MTDYLIDSSAWVEYFDGTAAGEKVKQILEDPLNSCYTCRIVVCEVTSQAARKNMPFEDYLIEMKTKSHDAREDVDDYYHTGIKHAELKKIIPRISYTDALLITLSEKRRMKIVSKDAHLKGKNTLLLR
;
A
#
# COMPACT_ATOMS: atom_id res chain seq x y z
N MET A 1 14.51 -5.01 -12.19
CA MET A 1 14.27 -4.30 -10.91
C MET A 1 12.88 -3.68 -10.97
N THR A 2 12.09 -3.89 -9.93
CA THR A 2 10.74 -3.34 -9.83
C THR A 2 10.58 -2.59 -8.53
N ASP A 3 9.96 -1.42 -8.62
CA ASP A 3 9.58 -0.63 -7.45
C ASP A 3 8.12 -0.93 -7.13
N TYR A 4 7.86 -1.32 -5.90
CA TYR A 4 6.53 -1.67 -5.42
C TYR A 4 6.04 -0.71 -4.35
N LEU A 5 4.76 -0.46 -4.36
CA LEU A 5 4.06 0.32 -3.34
C LEU A 5 3.12 -0.62 -2.61
N ILE A 6 3.34 -0.84 -1.32
CA ILE A 6 2.65 -1.87 -0.55
C ILE A 6 1.44 -1.26 0.15
N ASP A 7 0.24 -1.70 -0.22
CA ASP A 7 -1.01 -1.25 0.40
C ASP A 7 -1.21 -1.87 1.78
N SER A 8 -2.07 -1.26 2.58
CA SER A 8 -2.40 -1.76 3.93
C SER A 8 -2.96 -3.18 3.89
N SER A 9 -3.81 -3.52 2.91
CA SER A 9 -4.35 -4.87 2.77
C SER A 9 -3.26 -5.91 2.54
N ALA A 10 -2.20 -5.56 1.80
CA ALA A 10 -1.06 -6.44 1.57
C ALA A 10 -0.26 -6.65 2.86
N TRP A 11 0.00 -5.58 3.61
CA TRP A 11 0.68 -5.69 4.90
C TRP A 11 -0.09 -6.56 5.87
N VAL A 12 -1.42 -6.41 5.93
CA VAL A 12 -2.28 -7.23 6.80
C VAL A 12 -2.16 -8.71 6.45
N GLU A 13 -2.21 -9.05 5.17
CA GLU A 13 -2.03 -10.44 4.73
C GLU A 13 -0.64 -10.97 5.10
N TYR A 14 0.39 -10.13 4.98
CA TYR A 14 1.74 -10.48 5.36
C TYR A 14 1.83 -10.81 6.86
N PHE A 15 1.27 -9.95 7.71
CA PHE A 15 1.29 -10.15 9.17
C PHE A 15 0.40 -11.32 9.60
N ASP A 16 -0.69 -11.57 8.90
CA ASP A 16 -1.59 -12.70 9.21
C ASP A 16 -1.04 -14.05 8.71
N GLY A 17 0.04 -14.06 7.93
CA GLY A 17 0.67 -15.28 7.46
C GLY A 17 -0.18 -16.08 6.48
N THR A 18 -1.03 -15.44 5.70
CA THR A 18 -1.90 -16.09 4.70
C THR A 18 -1.11 -16.48 3.45
N ALA A 19 -1.75 -17.21 2.53
CA ALA A 19 -1.15 -17.53 1.23
C ALA A 19 -0.85 -16.26 0.44
N ALA A 20 -1.74 -15.27 0.49
CA ALA A 20 -1.50 -13.95 -0.12
C ALA A 20 -0.32 -13.25 0.56
N GLY A 21 -0.22 -13.36 1.88
CA GLY A 21 0.89 -12.80 2.67
C GLY A 21 2.23 -13.40 2.31
N GLU A 22 2.27 -14.69 1.95
CA GLU A 22 3.50 -15.33 1.49
C GLU A 22 4.00 -14.71 0.18
N LYS A 23 3.09 -14.35 -0.71
CA LYS A 23 3.46 -13.65 -1.94
C LYS A 23 4.04 -12.27 -1.64
N VAL A 24 3.47 -11.56 -0.68
CA VAL A 24 4.00 -10.26 -0.23
C VAL A 24 5.40 -10.44 0.34
N LYS A 25 5.60 -11.46 1.15
CA LYS A 25 6.92 -11.78 1.73
C LYS A 25 7.96 -12.00 0.64
N GLN A 26 7.63 -12.76 -0.39
CA GLN A 26 8.53 -12.99 -1.52
C GLN A 26 8.92 -11.69 -2.22
N ILE A 27 7.97 -10.78 -2.40
CA ILE A 27 8.23 -9.46 -2.99
C ILE A 27 9.16 -8.63 -2.09
N LEU A 28 8.88 -8.60 -0.79
CA LEU A 28 9.66 -7.82 0.18
C LEU A 28 11.09 -8.34 0.33
N GLU A 29 11.30 -9.65 0.24
CA GLU A 29 12.60 -10.28 0.47
C GLU A 29 13.45 -10.42 -0.79
N ASP A 30 12.90 -10.15 -1.96
CA ASP A 30 13.67 -10.19 -3.21
C ASP A 30 14.59 -8.96 -3.30
N PRO A 31 15.92 -9.15 -3.29
CA PRO A 31 16.85 -8.04 -3.31
C PRO A 31 16.82 -7.20 -4.59
N LEU A 32 16.19 -7.70 -5.66
CA LEU A 32 16.02 -6.95 -6.90
C LEU A 32 14.87 -5.98 -6.86
N ASN A 33 14.01 -6.07 -5.83
CA ASN A 33 12.86 -5.20 -5.67
C ASN A 33 13.18 -4.08 -4.69
N SER A 34 12.58 -2.91 -4.93
CA SER A 34 12.52 -1.82 -3.95
C SER A 34 11.07 -1.65 -3.54
N CYS A 35 10.78 -1.80 -2.25
CA CYS A 35 9.43 -1.72 -1.73
C CYS A 35 9.26 -0.45 -0.90
N TYR A 36 8.12 0.21 -1.05
CA TYR A 36 7.80 1.49 -0.40
C TYR A 36 6.47 1.41 0.31
N THR A 37 6.34 2.11 1.42
CA THR A 37 5.11 2.21 2.19
C THR A 37 4.77 3.68 2.43
N CYS A 38 3.54 4.07 2.10
CA CYS A 38 3.04 5.41 2.39
C CYS A 38 2.80 5.56 3.89
N ARG A 39 2.98 6.77 4.39
CA ARG A 39 2.79 7.06 5.82
C ARG A 39 1.36 6.80 6.28
N ILE A 40 0.37 7.11 5.44
CA ILE A 40 -1.02 6.82 5.77
C ILE A 40 -1.29 5.31 5.88
N VAL A 41 -0.57 4.49 5.11
CA VAL A 41 -0.69 3.03 5.20
C VAL A 41 -0.18 2.54 6.56
N VAL A 42 0.90 3.13 7.07
CA VAL A 42 1.38 2.81 8.43
C VAL A 42 0.27 3.09 9.45
N CYS A 43 -0.41 4.22 9.32
CA CYS A 43 -1.53 4.58 10.19
C CYS A 43 -2.66 3.55 10.11
N GLU A 44 -3.06 3.14 8.92
CA GLU A 44 -4.13 2.17 8.71
C GLU A 44 -3.80 0.80 9.30
N VAL A 45 -2.59 0.30 9.04
CA VAL A 45 -2.14 -1.00 9.57
C VAL A 45 -2.09 -0.98 11.09
N THR A 46 -1.53 0.09 11.66
CA THR A 46 -1.44 0.26 13.12
C THR A 46 -2.83 0.30 13.76
N SER A 47 -3.76 1.07 13.18
CA SER A 47 -5.14 1.17 13.68
C SER A 47 -5.82 -0.19 13.68
N GLN A 48 -5.70 -0.94 12.60
CA GLN A 48 -6.32 -2.26 12.50
C GLN A 48 -5.71 -3.24 13.52
N ALA A 49 -4.39 -3.24 13.65
CA ALA A 49 -3.69 -4.09 14.61
C ALA A 49 -4.09 -3.76 16.05
N ALA A 50 -4.15 -2.48 16.39
CA ALA A 50 -4.55 -2.03 17.74
C ALA A 50 -5.97 -2.45 18.08
N ARG A 51 -6.91 -2.33 17.14
CA ARG A 51 -8.31 -2.75 17.35
C ARG A 51 -8.44 -4.26 17.57
N LYS A 52 -7.52 -5.04 17.04
CA LYS A 52 -7.50 -6.51 17.17
C LYS A 52 -6.56 -6.99 18.28
N ASN A 53 -6.01 -6.10 19.08
CA ASN A 53 -5.03 -6.40 20.14
C ASN A 53 -3.81 -7.18 19.60
N MET A 54 -3.36 -6.85 18.41
CA MET A 54 -2.18 -7.43 17.79
C MET A 54 -0.92 -6.64 18.18
N PRO A 55 0.29 -7.22 18.02
CA PRO A 55 1.54 -6.57 18.42
C PRO A 55 1.96 -5.46 17.43
N PHE A 56 1.26 -4.34 17.45
CA PHE A 56 1.43 -3.26 16.48
C PHE A 56 2.82 -2.60 16.52
N GLU A 57 3.52 -2.65 17.66
CA GLU A 57 4.88 -2.14 17.74
C GLU A 57 5.84 -2.97 16.87
N ASP A 58 5.67 -4.29 16.90
CA ASP A 58 6.46 -5.21 16.06
C ASP A 58 6.13 -4.99 14.58
N TYR A 59 4.87 -4.71 14.26
CA TYR A 59 4.44 -4.43 12.90
C TYR A 59 5.11 -3.16 12.36
N LEU A 60 5.22 -2.12 13.18
CA LEU A 60 5.92 -0.90 12.78
C LEU A 60 7.39 -1.19 12.45
N ILE A 61 8.07 -1.95 13.31
CA ILE A 61 9.46 -2.32 13.09
C ILE A 61 9.62 -3.08 11.77
N GLU A 62 8.73 -4.04 11.50
CA GLU A 62 8.74 -4.80 10.25
C GLU A 62 8.53 -3.91 9.03
N MET A 63 7.54 -3.03 9.05
CA MET A 63 7.30 -2.11 7.94
C MET A 63 8.50 -1.22 7.66
N LYS A 64 9.13 -0.70 8.71
CA LYS A 64 10.33 0.16 8.59
C LYS A 64 11.55 -0.59 8.11
N THR A 65 11.67 -1.87 8.48
CA THR A 65 12.81 -2.71 8.12
C THR A 65 12.69 -3.25 6.69
N LYS A 66 11.49 -3.64 6.28
CA LYS A 66 11.25 -4.32 5.01
C LYS A 66 10.89 -3.38 3.86
N SER A 67 10.59 -2.12 4.13
CA SER A 67 10.24 -1.16 3.10
C SER A 67 10.81 0.23 3.38
N HIS A 68 10.83 1.05 2.35
CA HIS A 68 11.25 2.45 2.44
C HIS A 68 10.04 3.34 2.68
N ASP A 69 10.23 4.44 3.42
CA ASP A 69 9.24 5.51 3.50
C ASP A 69 9.02 6.10 2.09
N ALA A 70 7.79 6.12 1.63
CA ALA A 70 7.46 6.66 0.31
C ALA A 70 7.70 8.18 0.23
N ARG A 71 7.79 8.85 1.38
CA ARG A 71 8.07 10.29 1.49
C ARG A 71 7.14 11.14 0.61
N GLU A 72 5.87 10.84 0.66
CA GLU A 72 4.87 11.63 -0.03
C GLU A 72 4.83 13.05 0.54
N ASP A 73 4.76 14.04 -0.33
CA ASP A 73 4.78 15.45 0.04
C ASP A 73 3.41 16.12 -0.18
N VAL A 74 3.33 17.42 0.10
CA VAL A 74 2.09 18.19 -0.06
C VAL A 74 1.58 18.14 -1.50
N ASP A 75 2.48 18.25 -2.47
CA ASP A 75 2.09 18.22 -3.89
C ASP A 75 1.52 16.86 -4.27
N ASP A 76 2.05 15.76 -3.70
CA ASP A 76 1.51 14.43 -3.91
C ASP A 76 0.06 14.35 -3.41
N TYR A 77 -0.23 14.92 -2.23
CA TYR A 77 -1.58 14.96 -1.68
C TYR A 77 -2.51 15.86 -2.50
N TYR A 78 -2.00 17.00 -2.99
CA TYR A 78 -2.76 17.86 -3.90
C TYR A 78 -3.20 17.10 -5.16
N HIS A 79 -2.27 16.42 -5.81
CA HIS A 79 -2.56 15.61 -6.99
C HIS A 79 -3.50 14.43 -6.66
N THR A 80 -3.34 13.85 -5.48
CA THR A 80 -4.24 12.80 -4.99
C THR A 80 -5.67 13.30 -4.87
N GLY A 81 -5.86 14.52 -4.36
CA GLY A 81 -7.19 15.12 -4.25
C GLY A 81 -7.87 15.26 -5.60
N ILE A 82 -7.12 15.71 -6.61
CA ILE A 82 -7.65 15.82 -7.98
C ILE A 82 -8.00 14.44 -8.53
N LYS A 83 -7.10 13.47 -8.38
CA LYS A 83 -7.31 12.09 -8.83
C LYS A 83 -8.52 11.46 -8.14
N HIS A 84 -8.66 11.66 -6.84
CA HIS A 84 -9.79 11.16 -6.08
C HIS A 84 -11.12 11.69 -6.61
N ALA A 85 -11.19 13.00 -6.90
CA ALA A 85 -12.40 13.59 -7.44
C ALA A 85 -12.79 12.99 -8.80
N GLU A 86 -11.81 12.74 -9.67
CA GLU A 86 -12.03 12.09 -10.95
C GLU A 86 -12.51 10.65 -10.80
N LEU A 87 -11.81 9.87 -9.98
CA LEU A 87 -12.11 8.44 -9.79
C LEU A 87 -13.43 8.21 -9.07
N LYS A 88 -13.83 9.12 -8.18
CA LYS A 88 -15.08 8.99 -7.42
C LYS A 88 -16.31 8.98 -8.34
N LYS A 89 -16.21 9.54 -9.52
CA LYS A 89 -17.29 9.50 -10.53
C LYS A 89 -17.51 8.10 -11.07
N ILE A 90 -16.48 7.25 -11.06
CA ILE A 90 -16.50 5.90 -11.61
C ILE A 90 -16.56 4.87 -10.49
N ILE A 91 -15.83 5.13 -9.39
CA ILE A 91 -15.74 4.25 -8.23
C ILE A 91 -16.22 5.04 -7.00
N PRO A 92 -17.54 5.05 -6.70
CA PRO A 92 -18.10 5.93 -5.63
C PRO A 92 -17.52 5.70 -4.25
N ARG A 93 -16.99 4.50 -3.97
CA ARG A 93 -16.43 4.13 -2.65
C ARG A 93 -14.92 4.20 -2.58
N ILE A 94 -14.27 4.77 -3.59
CA ILE A 94 -12.81 4.89 -3.57
C ILE A 94 -12.37 5.74 -2.38
N SER A 95 -11.35 5.28 -1.67
CA SER A 95 -10.78 6.01 -0.54
C SER A 95 -9.71 6.99 -1.01
N TYR A 96 -9.37 7.95 -0.14
CA TYR A 96 -8.22 8.83 -0.38
C TYR A 96 -6.92 8.04 -0.47
N THR A 97 -6.77 6.99 0.33
CA THR A 97 -5.59 6.13 0.28
C THR A 97 -5.46 5.43 -1.05
N ASP A 98 -6.57 4.88 -1.59
CA ASP A 98 -6.55 4.27 -2.93
C ASP A 98 -6.11 5.27 -3.99
N ALA A 99 -6.66 6.47 -3.93
CA ALA A 99 -6.30 7.55 -4.87
C ALA A 99 -4.83 7.94 -4.73
N LEU A 100 -4.30 7.98 -3.50
CA LEU A 100 -2.88 8.26 -3.25
C LEU A 100 -1.99 7.19 -3.88
N LEU A 101 -2.32 5.93 -3.68
CA LEU A 101 -1.54 4.82 -4.25
C LEU A 101 -1.53 4.90 -5.78
N ILE A 102 -2.67 5.17 -6.39
CA ILE A 102 -2.77 5.33 -7.85
C ILE A 102 -1.92 6.52 -8.31
N THR A 103 -2.02 7.66 -7.62
CA THR A 103 -1.26 8.87 -7.96
C THR A 103 0.25 8.62 -7.91
N LEU A 104 0.74 8.01 -6.84
CA LEU A 104 2.16 7.71 -6.68
C LEU A 104 2.63 6.65 -7.67
N SER A 105 1.80 5.63 -7.92
CA SER A 105 2.09 4.59 -8.91
C SER A 105 2.33 5.19 -10.29
N GLU A 106 1.45 6.08 -10.73
CA GLU A 106 1.57 6.73 -12.02
C GLU A 106 2.78 7.69 -12.07
N LYS A 107 2.93 8.50 -11.02
CA LYS A 107 3.95 9.55 -10.95
C LYS A 107 5.36 8.97 -10.84
N ARG A 108 5.53 7.89 -10.08
CA ARG A 108 6.82 7.30 -9.74
C ARG A 108 7.07 5.95 -10.40
N ARG A 109 6.16 5.49 -11.23
CA ARG A 109 6.25 4.19 -11.93
C ARG A 109 6.43 3.04 -10.95
N MET A 110 5.62 3.00 -9.90
CA MET A 110 5.61 1.92 -8.91
C MET A 110 4.43 1.00 -9.17
N LYS A 111 4.63 -0.29 -8.96
CA LYS A 111 3.55 -1.27 -9.03
C LYS A 111 2.91 -1.41 -7.65
N ILE A 112 1.60 -1.28 -7.58
CA ILE A 112 0.86 -1.41 -6.32
C ILE A 112 0.70 -2.89 -5.99
N VAL A 113 0.89 -3.26 -4.72
CA VAL A 113 0.57 -4.60 -4.22
C VAL A 113 -0.60 -4.46 -3.26
N SER A 114 -1.74 -5.04 -3.60
CA SER A 114 -2.98 -4.86 -2.86
C SER A 114 -3.93 -6.04 -3.01
N LYS A 115 -4.82 -6.19 -2.04
CA LYS A 115 -5.96 -7.11 -2.12
C LYS A 115 -7.27 -6.37 -2.47
N ASP A 116 -7.22 -5.04 -2.59
CA ASP A 116 -8.38 -4.20 -2.83
C ASP A 116 -8.80 -4.23 -4.31
N ALA A 117 -10.02 -4.69 -4.57
CA ALA A 117 -10.57 -4.79 -5.92
C ALA A 117 -10.71 -3.41 -6.61
N HIS A 118 -10.82 -2.31 -5.85
CA HIS A 118 -10.88 -0.97 -6.41
C HIS A 118 -9.60 -0.60 -7.17
N LEU A 119 -8.48 -1.26 -6.87
CA LEU A 119 -7.20 -1.01 -7.51
C LEU A 119 -6.93 -1.93 -8.70
N LYS A 120 -7.84 -2.84 -9.02
CA LYS A 120 -7.71 -3.75 -10.15
C LYS A 120 -7.52 -2.97 -11.45
N GLY A 121 -6.49 -3.34 -12.20
CA GLY A 121 -6.20 -2.68 -13.48
C GLY A 121 -5.48 -1.34 -13.36
N LYS A 122 -5.11 -0.91 -12.14
CA LYS A 122 -4.42 0.37 -11.89
C LYS A 122 -2.94 0.16 -11.64
N ASN A 123 -2.26 -0.59 -12.51
CA ASN A 123 -0.86 -1.01 -12.32
C ASN A 123 -0.69 -1.73 -10.98
N THR A 124 -1.59 -2.65 -10.70
CA THR A 124 -1.65 -3.34 -9.41
C THR A 124 -1.40 -4.83 -9.59
N LEU A 125 -0.52 -5.38 -8.75
CA LEU A 125 -0.46 -6.82 -8.50
C LEU A 125 -1.55 -7.11 -7.47
N LEU A 126 -2.69 -7.60 -7.95
CA LEU A 126 -3.84 -7.87 -7.10
C LEU A 126 -3.68 -9.24 -6.44
N LEU A 127 -3.65 -9.25 -5.11
CA LEU A 127 -3.54 -10.46 -4.30
C LEU A 127 -4.89 -11.20 -4.29
N ARG A 128 -4.80 -12.52 -4.26
CA ARG A 128 -5.98 -13.39 -4.23
C ARG A 128 -6.04 -14.26 -2.99
#